data_50363747c0e0b61cbb072ba80504fd4c
#
_entry.id   50363747c0e0b61cbb072ba80504fd4c
#
_cell.length_a   1.000
_cell.length_b   1.000
_cell.length_c   1.000
_cell.angle_alpha   90.00
_cell.angle_beta   90.00
_cell.angle_gamma   90.00
#
_symmetry.space_group_name_H-M   'P 1'
#
loop_
_entity.id
_entity.type
_entity.pdbx_description
1 polymer ?
#
loop_
_entity_poly.entity_id
_entity_poly.type
_entity_poly.pdbx_seq_one_letter_code
_entity_poly.pdbx_strand_id
1 'polypeptide(L)'
;MTIDKQMTAISKAEQERLLQEAEKVSERAYAPFSKFFVGCAILTSDRKTYVGCNVENSSYGLTNCAERTAIFTAIADKDDGRKLDIKAVAVVNRDGVPCAPCGACRQVIFEFGPNAIVIYKAADGSIAQTPITELLPVGFRLD
;
A
#
# COMPACT_ATOMS: atom_id res chain seq x y z
N MET A 1 5.44 7.00 22.61
CA MET A 1 6.81 6.57 22.39
C MET A 1 6.87 5.08 22.17
N THR A 2 7.36 4.32 23.15
CA THR A 2 7.48 2.88 23.00
C THR A 2 6.13 2.20 22.80
N ILE A 3 5.14 2.65 23.56
CA ILE A 3 3.77 2.11 23.48
C ILE A 3 3.17 2.37 22.10
N ASP A 4 3.37 3.58 21.58
CA ASP A 4 2.82 3.95 20.28
C ASP A 4 3.40 3.09 19.16
N LYS A 5 4.71 2.81 19.21
CA LYS A 5 5.36 1.94 18.23
C LYS A 5 4.80 0.53 18.29
N GLN A 6 4.53 0.02 19.50
CA GLN A 6 3.94 -1.31 19.64
C GLN A 6 2.52 -1.37 19.10
N MET A 7 1.75 -0.30 19.33
CA MET A 7 0.36 -0.23 18.87
C MET A 7 0.24 -0.10 17.36
N THR A 8 1.25 0.49 16.70
CA THR A 8 1.24 0.66 15.25
C THR A 8 1.90 -0.49 14.51
N ALA A 9 2.71 -1.31 15.21
CA ALA A 9 3.38 -2.44 14.57
C ALA A 9 2.36 -3.50 14.12
N ILE A 10 2.64 -4.10 12.98
CA ILE A 10 1.83 -5.17 12.42
C ILE A 10 2.46 -6.49 12.82
N SER A 11 1.65 -7.45 13.29
CA SER A 11 2.14 -8.77 13.68
C SER A 11 2.76 -9.48 12.48
N LYS A 12 3.69 -10.40 12.76
CA LYS A 12 4.34 -11.16 11.70
C LYS A 12 3.33 -11.96 10.87
N ALA A 13 2.35 -12.56 11.52
CA ALA A 13 1.32 -13.33 10.82
C ALA A 13 0.50 -12.44 9.89
N GLU A 14 0.11 -11.24 10.34
CA GLU A 14 -0.64 -10.30 9.54
C GLU A 14 0.23 -9.79 8.39
N GLN A 15 1.50 -9.52 8.65
CA GLN A 15 2.44 -9.10 7.61
C GLN A 15 2.54 -10.14 6.51
N GLU A 16 2.72 -11.40 6.87
CA GLU A 16 2.85 -12.48 5.89
C GLU A 16 1.57 -12.63 5.08
N ARG A 17 0.41 -12.53 5.73
CA ARG A 17 -0.87 -12.62 5.04
C ARG A 17 -1.03 -11.51 4.02
N LEU A 18 -0.72 -10.27 4.40
CA LEU A 18 -0.84 -9.13 3.49
C LEU A 18 0.15 -9.23 2.33
N LEU A 19 1.38 -9.65 2.60
CA LEU A 19 2.37 -9.84 1.55
C LEU A 19 1.93 -10.92 0.55
N GLN A 20 1.35 -12.00 1.03
CA GLN A 20 0.84 -13.05 0.15
C GLN A 20 -0.30 -12.56 -0.72
N GLU A 21 -1.23 -11.77 -0.17
CA GLU A 21 -2.32 -11.20 -0.94
C GLU A 21 -1.80 -10.22 -1.99
N ALA A 22 -0.82 -9.41 -1.63
CA ALA A 22 -0.20 -8.48 -2.57
C ALA A 22 0.51 -9.22 -3.71
N GLU A 23 1.24 -10.28 -3.38
CA GLU A 23 1.93 -11.09 -4.39
C GLU A 23 0.93 -11.73 -5.36
N LYS A 24 -0.15 -12.27 -4.81
CA LYS A 24 -1.18 -12.92 -5.61
C LYS A 24 -1.80 -11.95 -6.61
N VAL A 25 -2.14 -10.74 -6.19
CA VAL A 25 -2.77 -9.77 -7.08
C VAL A 25 -1.77 -9.18 -8.07
N SER A 26 -0.46 -9.21 -7.79
CA SER A 26 0.56 -8.72 -8.71
C SER A 26 0.54 -9.49 -10.04
N GLU A 27 0.05 -10.73 -10.02
CA GLU A 27 -0.08 -11.54 -11.24
C GLU A 27 -1.12 -10.95 -12.21
N ARG A 28 -2.00 -10.09 -11.73
CA ARG A 28 -3.05 -9.47 -12.54
C ARG A 28 -2.67 -8.09 -13.05
N ALA A 29 -1.48 -7.60 -12.73
CA ALA A 29 -1.02 -6.28 -13.15
C ALA A 29 -0.98 -6.16 -14.66
N TYR A 30 -1.35 -4.99 -15.17
CA TYR A 30 -1.24 -4.67 -16.58
C TYR A 30 -0.04 -3.75 -16.77
N ALA A 31 1.10 -4.32 -17.11
CA ALA A 31 2.37 -3.60 -17.21
C ALA A 31 3.15 -3.98 -18.48
N PRO A 32 2.54 -3.76 -19.67
CA PRO A 32 3.19 -4.18 -20.93
C PRO A 32 4.41 -3.34 -21.29
N PHE A 33 4.53 -2.13 -20.74
CA PHE A 33 5.61 -1.21 -21.10
C PHE A 33 6.80 -1.38 -20.17
N SER A 34 6.60 -1.28 -18.86
CA SER A 34 7.69 -1.38 -17.89
C SER A 34 8.09 -2.81 -17.55
N LYS A 35 7.15 -3.75 -17.68
CA LYS A 35 7.31 -5.13 -17.18
C LYS A 35 7.55 -5.17 -15.67
N PHE A 36 7.13 -4.13 -14.95
CA PHE A 36 7.26 -4.03 -13.51
C PHE A 36 5.88 -4.27 -12.89
N PHE A 37 5.63 -5.50 -12.47
CA PHE A 37 4.30 -5.96 -12.02
C PHE A 37 4.21 -5.84 -10.51
N VAL A 38 3.33 -5.00 -10.02
CA VAL A 38 3.21 -4.68 -8.60
C VAL A 38 1.82 -5.04 -8.10
N GLY A 39 1.79 -5.60 -6.90
CA GLY A 39 0.55 -5.84 -6.17
C GLY A 39 0.57 -5.13 -4.84
N CYS A 40 -0.60 -4.77 -4.36
CA CYS A 40 -0.78 -4.12 -3.08
C CYS A 40 -1.96 -4.73 -2.35
N ALA A 41 -1.80 -4.91 -1.04
CA ALA A 41 -2.89 -5.30 -0.15
C ALA A 41 -2.95 -4.30 0.98
N ILE A 42 -4.13 -3.76 1.25
CA ILE A 42 -4.32 -2.84 2.38
C ILE A 42 -5.23 -3.47 3.42
N LEU A 43 -4.96 -3.17 4.68
CA LEU A 43 -5.77 -3.58 5.82
C LEU A 43 -6.39 -2.34 6.43
N THR A 44 -7.70 -2.34 6.59
CA THR A 44 -8.41 -1.21 7.20
C THR A 44 -8.59 -1.43 8.70
N SER A 45 -8.93 -0.36 9.42
CA SER A 45 -9.12 -0.44 10.87
C SER A 45 -10.32 -1.33 11.23
N ASP A 46 -11.30 -1.49 10.35
CA ASP A 46 -12.42 -2.40 10.54
C ASP A 46 -12.11 -3.82 10.05
N ARG A 47 -10.83 -4.12 9.82
CA ARG A 47 -10.28 -5.44 9.53
C ARG A 47 -10.67 -6.02 8.18
N LYS A 48 -10.95 -5.16 7.23
CA LYS A 48 -11.16 -5.58 5.83
C LYS A 48 -9.86 -5.46 5.06
N THR A 49 -9.69 -6.31 4.06
CA THR A 49 -8.52 -6.30 3.19
C THR A 49 -8.98 -6.01 1.77
N TYR A 50 -8.28 -5.09 1.11
CA TYR A 50 -8.51 -4.77 -0.29
C TYR A 50 -7.21 -4.91 -1.04
N VAL A 51 -7.30 -5.31 -2.31
CA VAL A 51 -6.10 -5.53 -3.13
C VAL A 51 -6.19 -4.71 -4.41
N GLY A 52 -5.03 -4.44 -4.99
CA GLY A 52 -4.94 -3.75 -6.27
C GLY A 52 -3.62 -4.06 -6.93
N CYS A 53 -3.55 -3.81 -8.23
CA CYS A 53 -2.33 -3.99 -9.02
C CYS A 53 -2.13 -2.76 -9.88
N ASN A 54 -0.91 -2.59 -10.41
CA ASN A 54 -0.66 -1.45 -11.28
C ASN A 54 -1.27 -1.69 -12.65
N VAL A 55 -1.75 -0.59 -13.25
CA VAL A 55 -2.38 -0.60 -14.57
C VAL A 55 -1.75 0.51 -15.38
N GLU A 56 -0.97 0.12 -16.38
CA GLU A 56 -0.28 1.05 -17.26
C GLU A 56 -1.20 1.49 -18.40
N ASN A 57 -0.77 2.50 -19.11
CA ASN A 57 -1.53 3.07 -20.21
C ASN A 57 -0.56 3.52 -21.28
N SER A 58 -0.97 3.47 -22.54
CA SER A 58 -0.19 4.02 -23.65
C SER A 58 0.11 5.50 -23.42
N SER A 59 -0.79 6.21 -22.76
CA SER A 59 -0.51 7.55 -22.25
C SER A 59 0.12 7.38 -20.86
N TYR A 60 1.43 7.43 -20.78
CA TYR A 60 2.18 7.07 -19.57
C TYR A 60 1.72 7.81 -18.33
N GLY A 61 1.31 9.06 -18.47
CA GLY A 61 0.82 9.85 -17.33
C GLY A 61 -0.46 9.34 -16.69
N LEU A 62 -1.17 8.43 -17.35
CA LEU A 62 -2.41 7.85 -16.83
C LEU A 62 -2.20 6.52 -16.11
N THR A 63 -0.95 6.06 -16.00
CA THR A 63 -0.63 4.84 -15.27
C THR A 63 -1.05 5.00 -13.81
N ASN A 64 -1.71 3.96 -13.27
CA ASN A 64 -2.11 3.96 -11.86
C ASN A 64 -1.35 2.88 -11.11
N CYS A 65 -0.76 3.27 -9.98
CA CYS A 65 0.02 2.34 -9.17
C CYS A 65 -0.88 1.39 -8.39
N ALA A 66 -0.33 0.24 -7.99
CA ALA A 66 -1.06 -0.79 -7.26
C ALA A 66 -1.68 -0.25 -5.97
N GLU A 67 -0.97 0.59 -5.25
CA GLU A 67 -1.43 1.15 -3.97
C GLU A 67 -2.69 1.99 -4.16
N ARG A 68 -2.69 2.84 -5.19
CA ARG A 68 -3.87 3.68 -5.46
C ARG A 68 -5.05 2.84 -5.93
N THR A 69 -4.80 1.81 -6.74
CA THR A 69 -5.87 0.90 -7.16
C THR A 69 -6.53 0.25 -5.95
N ALA A 70 -5.74 -0.24 -5.00
CA ALA A 70 -6.27 -0.87 -3.79
C ALA A 70 -7.08 0.12 -2.95
N ILE A 71 -6.55 1.33 -2.76
CA ILE A 71 -7.21 2.36 -1.96
C ILE A 71 -8.51 2.80 -2.61
N PHE A 72 -8.51 3.01 -3.93
CA PHE A 72 -9.71 3.43 -4.66
C PHE A 72 -10.78 2.35 -4.62
N THR A 73 -10.37 1.08 -4.68
CA THR A 73 -11.29 -0.06 -4.52
C THR A 73 -11.95 -0.02 -3.14
N ALA A 74 -11.17 0.23 -2.10
CA ALA A 74 -11.68 0.32 -0.74
C ALA A 74 -12.68 1.45 -0.59
N ILE A 75 -12.37 2.61 -1.17
CA ILE A 75 -13.27 3.76 -1.11
C ILE A 75 -14.58 3.45 -1.80
N ALA A 76 -14.52 2.81 -2.97
CA ALA A 76 -15.73 2.47 -3.73
C ALA A 76 -16.62 1.45 -3.01
N ASP A 77 -16.04 0.64 -2.12
CA ASP A 77 -16.77 -0.39 -1.39
C ASP A 77 -17.45 0.13 -0.12
N LYS A 78 -17.20 1.36 0.28
CA LYS A 78 -17.78 1.89 1.52
C LYS A 78 -19.21 2.36 1.30
N ASP A 79 -20.12 1.85 2.12
CA ASP A 79 -21.55 2.12 1.99
C ASP A 79 -21.99 3.45 2.62
N ASP A 80 -21.30 3.85 3.67
CA ASP A 80 -21.80 4.93 4.54
C ASP A 80 -21.11 6.27 4.29
N GLY A 81 -20.23 6.34 3.29
CA GLY A 81 -19.51 7.58 2.97
C GLY A 81 -18.49 7.99 4.00
N ARG A 82 -18.26 7.16 5.01
CA ARG A 82 -17.23 7.48 6.01
C ARG A 82 -15.85 7.37 5.41
N LYS A 83 -14.95 8.18 5.94
CA LYS A 83 -13.58 8.19 5.50
C LYS A 83 -12.92 6.84 5.78
N LEU A 84 -12.19 6.33 4.81
CA LEU A 84 -11.41 5.11 4.96
C LEU A 84 -10.31 5.34 5.98
N ASP A 85 -10.03 4.34 6.81
CA ASP A 85 -8.92 4.40 7.76
C ASP A 85 -8.02 3.19 7.52
N ILE A 86 -6.88 3.42 6.89
CA ILE A 86 -5.92 2.38 6.54
C ILE A 86 -4.97 2.13 7.70
N LYS A 87 -4.85 0.86 8.10
CA LYS A 87 -3.95 0.45 9.16
C LYS A 87 -2.60 -0.03 8.61
N ALA A 88 -2.61 -0.73 7.49
CA ALA A 88 -1.40 -1.29 6.89
C ALA A 88 -1.51 -1.33 5.37
N VAL A 89 -0.35 -1.19 4.71
CA VAL A 89 -0.23 -1.27 3.26
C VAL A 89 0.95 -2.18 2.95
N ALA A 90 0.71 -3.28 2.24
CA ALA A 90 1.78 -4.16 1.79
C ALA A 90 1.94 -4.03 0.29
N VAL A 91 3.18 -3.84 -0.17
CA VAL A 91 3.50 -3.63 -1.59
C VAL A 91 4.53 -4.67 -2.01
N VAL A 92 4.27 -5.35 -3.13
CA VAL A 92 5.14 -6.44 -3.61
C VAL A 92 5.33 -6.30 -5.12
N ASN A 93 6.57 -6.47 -5.58
CA ASN A 93 6.87 -6.69 -6.99
C ASN A 93 6.83 -8.20 -7.24
N ARG A 94 6.15 -8.61 -8.32
CA ARG A 94 5.97 -10.02 -8.66
C ARG A 94 7.29 -10.81 -8.71
N ASP A 95 8.35 -10.17 -9.18
CA ASP A 95 9.65 -10.83 -9.35
C ASP A 95 10.53 -10.72 -8.11
N GLY A 96 10.00 -10.21 -7.01
CA GLY A 96 10.73 -10.12 -5.75
C GLY A 96 11.75 -8.99 -5.68
N VAL A 97 11.67 -8.03 -6.59
CA VAL A 97 12.55 -6.86 -6.60
C VAL A 97 12.12 -5.91 -5.48
N PRO A 98 13.06 -5.21 -4.81
CA PRO A 98 12.70 -4.18 -3.83
C PRO A 98 11.71 -3.18 -4.42
N CYS A 99 10.67 -2.85 -3.65
CA CYS A 99 9.58 -2.05 -4.17
C CYS A 99 8.89 -1.29 -3.03
N ALA A 100 9.18 0.01 -2.94
CA ALA A 100 8.51 0.91 -1.99
C ALA A 100 7.52 1.80 -2.75
N PRO A 101 6.50 2.34 -2.09
CA PRO A 101 5.53 3.18 -2.77
C PRO A 101 6.17 4.49 -3.27
N CYS A 102 5.75 4.93 -4.46
CA CYS A 102 6.21 6.20 -5.01
C CYS A 102 5.64 7.38 -4.21
N GLY A 103 6.15 8.58 -4.49
CA GLY A 103 5.73 9.79 -3.76
C GLY A 103 4.22 10.06 -3.83
N ALA A 104 3.64 9.90 -5.02
CA ALA A 104 2.20 10.12 -5.20
C ALA A 104 1.40 9.13 -4.35
N CYS A 105 1.80 7.86 -4.32
CA CYS A 105 1.13 6.86 -3.50
C CYS A 105 1.29 7.14 -2.01
N ARG A 106 2.45 7.65 -1.59
CA ARG A 106 2.65 8.01 -0.18
C ARG A 106 1.67 9.09 0.25
N GLN A 107 1.42 10.08 -0.59
CA GLN A 107 0.45 11.12 -0.32
C GLN A 107 -0.97 10.53 -0.20
N VAL A 108 -1.34 9.64 -1.11
CA VAL A 108 -2.67 9.02 -1.07
C VAL A 108 -2.83 8.13 0.16
N ILE A 109 -1.79 7.36 0.52
CA ILE A 109 -1.82 6.56 1.74
C ILE A 109 -2.01 7.45 2.96
N PHE A 110 -1.27 8.55 3.02
CA PHE A 110 -1.34 9.47 4.16
C PHE A 110 -2.73 10.08 4.32
N GLU A 111 -3.42 10.37 3.22
CA GLU A 111 -4.77 10.91 3.26
C GLU A 111 -5.73 10.00 4.01
N PHE A 112 -5.63 8.69 3.78
CA PHE A 112 -6.58 7.72 4.32
C PHE A 112 -6.02 6.87 5.44
N GLY A 113 -4.74 7.05 5.80
CA GLY A 113 -4.10 6.31 6.87
C GLY A 113 -2.88 7.03 7.40
N PRO A 114 -3.06 8.15 8.12
CA PRO A 114 -1.91 8.90 8.65
C PRO A 114 -1.10 8.10 9.67
N ASN A 115 -1.67 7.02 10.19
CA ASN A 115 -0.97 6.13 11.12
C ASN A 115 -0.65 4.77 10.49
N ALA A 116 -0.76 4.66 9.17
CA ALA A 116 -0.55 3.40 8.48
C ALA A 116 0.91 2.95 8.54
N ILE A 117 1.09 1.63 8.60
CA ILE A 117 2.40 1.00 8.48
C ILE A 117 2.51 0.48 7.05
N VAL A 118 3.61 0.82 6.39
CA VAL A 118 3.89 0.35 5.03
C VAL A 118 4.87 -0.81 5.10
N ILE A 119 4.51 -1.92 4.47
CA ILE A 119 5.28 -3.16 4.46
C ILE A 119 5.81 -3.36 3.04
N TYR A 120 7.12 -3.48 2.90
CA TYR A 120 7.74 -3.59 1.58
C TYR A 120 9.12 -4.22 1.69
N LYS A 121 9.67 -4.66 0.55
CA LYS A 121 11.02 -5.16 0.50
C LYS A 121 11.99 -3.99 0.30
N ALA A 122 12.89 -3.81 1.24
CA ALA A 122 13.90 -2.75 1.20
C ALA A 122 15.02 -3.10 0.22
N ALA A 123 15.89 -2.11 -0.04
CA ALA A 123 16.98 -2.25 -1.00
C ALA A 123 17.94 -3.40 -0.65
N ASP A 124 18.09 -3.72 0.64
CA ASP A 124 18.96 -4.83 1.09
C ASP A 124 18.27 -6.19 1.02
N GLY A 125 17.02 -6.24 0.53
CA GLY A 125 16.27 -7.48 0.40
C GLY A 125 15.44 -7.86 1.62
N SER A 126 15.58 -7.15 2.74
CA SER A 126 14.80 -7.43 3.93
C SER A 126 13.38 -6.83 3.82
N ILE A 127 12.46 -7.40 4.59
CA ILE A 127 11.10 -6.86 4.67
C ILE A 127 11.09 -5.78 5.75
N ALA A 128 10.66 -4.58 5.38
CA ALA A 128 10.59 -3.45 6.28
C ALA A 128 9.14 -3.16 6.64
N GLN A 129 8.94 -2.69 7.86
CA GLN A 129 7.69 -2.09 8.32
C GLN A 129 8.01 -0.65 8.68
N THR A 130 7.53 0.30 7.89
CA THR A 130 7.87 1.71 8.08
C THR A 130 6.59 2.54 8.20
N PRO A 131 6.47 3.37 9.25
CA PRO A 131 5.31 4.27 9.34
C PRO A 131 5.25 5.21 8.14
N ILE A 132 4.05 5.48 7.67
CA ILE A 132 3.86 6.39 6.54
C ILE A 132 4.44 7.78 6.83
N THR A 133 4.46 8.18 8.08
CA THR A 133 5.02 9.48 8.49
C THR A 133 6.53 9.55 8.28
N GLU A 134 7.22 8.43 8.26
CA GLU A 134 8.65 8.40 7.93
C GLU A 134 8.88 8.41 6.43
N LEU A 135 7.95 7.85 5.66
CA LEU A 135 8.04 7.84 4.20
C LEU A 135 7.55 9.13 3.57
N LEU A 136 6.74 9.90 4.30
CA LEU A 136 6.24 11.20 3.87
C LEU A 136 6.40 12.19 5.03
N PRO A 137 7.64 12.63 5.30
CA PRO A 137 7.86 13.60 6.39
C PRO A 137 7.14 14.90 6.10
N VAL A 138 6.53 15.48 7.15
CA VAL A 138 5.80 16.74 7.03
C VAL A 138 4.70 16.68 5.96
N GLY A 139 4.05 15.53 5.84
CA GLY A 139 2.92 15.38 4.94
C GLY A 139 1.73 16.23 5.40
N PHE A 140 0.87 16.62 4.48
CA PHE A 140 -0.28 17.44 4.86
C PHE A 140 -1.59 16.78 4.47
N ARG A 141 -2.64 17.13 5.21
CA ARG A 141 -4.03 16.75 4.98
C ARG A 141 -4.91 17.94 5.30
N LEU A 142 -5.95 18.08 4.51
CA LEU A 142 -7.01 19.06 4.85
C LEU A 142 -8.00 18.38 5.80
N ASP A 143 -8.43 19.09 6.82
CA ASP A 143 -9.39 18.56 7.79
C ASP A 143 -10.83 18.85 7.38
#